data_b565e86a958d97a77ec5111190723cb6
#
_entry.id   b565e86a958d97a77ec5111190723cb6
#
_cell.length_a   1.000
_cell.length_b   1.000
_cell.length_c   1.000
_cell.angle_alpha   90.00
_cell.angle_beta   90.00
_cell.angle_gamma   90.00
#
_symmetry.space_group_name_H-M   'P 1'
#
loop_
_entity.id
_entity.type
_entity.pdbx_description
1 polymer ?
#
loop_
_entity_poly.entity_id
_entity_poly.type
_entity_poly.pdbx_seq_one_letter_code
_entity_poly.pdbx_strand_id
1 'polypeptide(L)'
;SADYMGMLATLMNSLAMQNSLERLGFQTRIQSAISMTEVCETYTRRRAIRHMEKNRIVIFAAGTGNPYFTTDTAAALRASEMDCDAIFKGTKVDGIYDKDPIEHKEANKFEKITYSEVLSKNLRVLDSSAVSLARDNNIPIIVFSIKENNGFLNIIKPLFSLIEKTIIGIL
;
A
#
# COMPACT_ATOMS: atom_id res chain seq x y z
N SER A 1 3.98 -3.24 22.87
CA SER A 1 4.87 -2.07 22.63
C SER A 1 5.53 -2.13 21.25
N ALA A 2 5.94 -3.32 20.75
CA ALA A 2 6.59 -3.45 19.44
C ALA A 2 5.74 -2.89 18.29
N ASP A 3 4.45 -3.20 18.23
CA ASP A 3 3.54 -2.71 17.21
C ASP A 3 3.45 -1.19 17.20
N TYR A 4 3.35 -0.55 18.38
CA TYR A 4 3.34 0.90 18.47
C TYR A 4 4.67 1.52 18.02
N MET A 5 5.81 0.88 18.33
CA MET A 5 7.10 1.33 17.82
C MET A 5 7.14 1.26 16.28
N GLY A 6 6.62 0.19 15.70
CA GLY A 6 6.46 0.07 14.25
C GLY A 6 5.56 1.16 13.66
N MET A 7 4.43 1.45 14.28
CA MET A 7 3.53 2.53 13.85
C MET A 7 4.22 3.90 13.90
N LEU A 8 4.97 4.20 14.95
CA LEU A 8 5.74 5.45 15.05
C LEU A 8 6.86 5.52 14.01
N ALA A 9 7.52 4.40 13.72
CA ALA A 9 8.53 4.32 12.65
C ALA A 9 7.93 4.65 11.27
N THR A 10 6.71 4.18 10.99
CA THR A 10 6.03 4.54 9.73
C THR A 10 5.72 6.03 9.65
N LEU A 11 5.42 6.70 10.77
CA LEU A 11 5.22 8.15 10.79
C LEU A 11 6.52 8.90 10.47
N MET A 12 7.66 8.48 11.02
CA MET A 12 8.98 9.05 10.69
C MET A 12 9.28 8.90 9.19
N ASN A 13 9.03 7.72 8.62
CA ASN A 13 9.20 7.48 7.19
C ASN A 13 8.25 8.36 6.36
N SER A 14 7.03 8.57 6.82
CA SER A 14 6.04 9.42 6.14
C SER A 14 6.49 10.89 6.09
N LEU A 15 7.10 11.40 7.16
CA LEU A 15 7.67 12.76 7.18
C LEU A 15 8.83 12.90 6.19
N ALA A 16 9.72 11.91 6.13
CA ALA A 16 10.83 11.89 5.17
C ALA A 16 10.31 11.84 3.72
N MET A 17 9.30 11.03 3.46
CA MET A 17 8.66 10.92 2.14
C MET A 17 7.95 12.22 1.76
N GLN A 18 7.18 12.83 2.66
CA GLN A 18 6.54 14.12 2.43
C GLN A 18 7.56 15.18 2.02
N ASN A 19 8.64 15.32 2.80
CA ASN A 19 9.70 16.28 2.49
C ASN A 19 10.30 16.03 1.09
N SER A 20 10.53 14.78 0.72
CA SER A 20 11.06 14.43 -0.59
C SER A 20 10.10 14.77 -1.73
N LEU A 21 8.82 14.48 -1.57
CA LEU A 21 7.78 14.77 -2.57
C LEU A 21 7.54 16.27 -2.71
N GLU A 22 7.53 17.03 -1.61
CA GLU A 22 7.34 18.48 -1.63
C GLU A 22 8.52 19.20 -2.28
N ARG A 23 9.76 18.70 -2.13
CA ARG A 23 10.93 19.19 -2.87
C ARG A 23 10.82 18.99 -4.39
N LEU A 24 10.08 17.97 -4.81
CA LEU A 24 9.77 17.70 -6.22
C LEU A 24 8.54 18.49 -6.72
N GLY A 25 7.95 19.34 -5.89
CA GLY A 25 6.81 20.18 -6.24
C GLY A 25 5.43 19.54 -6.03
N PHE A 26 5.35 18.35 -5.44
CA PHE A 26 4.08 17.69 -5.17
C PHE A 26 3.48 18.14 -3.83
N GLN A 27 2.23 18.59 -3.84
CA GLN A 27 1.51 18.86 -2.60
C GLN A 27 1.19 17.56 -1.87
N THR A 28 1.72 17.39 -0.66
CA THR A 28 1.59 16.15 0.10
C THR A 28 0.97 16.41 1.48
N ARG A 29 0.17 15.47 1.98
CA ARG A 29 -0.39 15.49 3.34
C ARG A 29 -0.19 14.16 4.01
N ILE A 30 0.16 14.19 5.30
CA ILE A 30 0.24 12.99 6.14
C ILE A 30 -0.99 12.93 7.01
N GLN A 31 -1.63 11.77 7.04
CA GLN A 31 -2.71 11.45 7.97
C GLN A 31 -2.35 10.22 8.79
N SER A 32 -2.28 10.37 10.10
CA SER A 32 -1.92 9.30 11.02
C SER A 32 -3.15 8.67 11.66
N ALA A 33 -3.15 7.33 11.74
CA ALA A 33 -4.16 6.59 12.47
C ALA A 33 -4.05 6.77 14.00
N ILE A 34 -2.84 7.12 14.49
CA ILE A 34 -2.63 7.56 15.88
C ILE A 34 -2.60 9.08 15.90
N SER A 35 -3.37 9.71 16.80
CA SER A 35 -3.44 11.16 16.89
C SER A 35 -2.12 11.74 17.37
N MET A 36 -1.51 12.59 16.54
CA MET A 36 -0.26 13.33 16.80
C MET A 36 -0.35 14.71 16.12
N THR A 37 -1.25 15.53 16.61
CA THR A 37 -1.69 16.78 15.97
C THR A 37 -0.58 17.81 15.79
N GLU A 38 0.48 17.75 16.60
CA GLU A 38 1.67 18.62 16.50
C GLU A 38 2.55 18.25 15.30
N VAL A 39 2.38 17.06 14.72
CA VAL A 39 3.27 16.52 13.70
C VAL A 39 2.55 16.35 12.36
N CYS A 40 1.31 15.86 12.40
CA CYS A 40 0.53 15.56 11.20
C CYS A 40 -0.99 15.59 11.49
N GLU A 41 -1.78 15.47 10.44
CA GLU A 41 -3.23 15.39 10.60
C GLU A 41 -3.66 14.05 11.19
N THR A 42 -4.64 14.06 12.08
CA THR A 42 -5.34 12.83 12.46
C THR A 42 -6.18 12.35 11.28
N TYR A 43 -6.09 11.06 10.98
CA TYR A 43 -6.82 10.44 9.87
C TYR A 43 -8.34 10.61 10.03
N THR A 44 -8.96 11.08 8.97
CA THR A 44 -10.39 10.95 8.75
C THR A 44 -10.66 10.73 7.26
N ARG A 45 -11.56 9.79 6.92
CA ARG A 45 -11.93 9.48 5.52
C ARG A 45 -12.29 10.74 4.72
N ARG A 46 -13.15 11.60 5.26
CA ARG A 46 -13.62 12.81 4.56
C ARG A 46 -12.47 13.78 4.24
N ARG A 47 -11.49 13.88 5.14
CA ARG A 47 -10.34 14.77 4.92
C ARG A 47 -9.38 14.19 3.88
N ALA A 48 -9.14 12.88 3.91
CA ALA A 48 -8.34 12.20 2.90
C ALA A 48 -8.93 12.38 1.50
N ILE A 49 -10.23 12.12 1.33
CA ILE A 49 -10.93 12.33 0.05
C ILE A 49 -10.78 13.78 -0.42
N ARG A 50 -11.01 14.76 0.45
CA ARG A 50 -10.87 16.20 0.10
C ARG A 50 -9.44 16.55 -0.33
N HIS A 51 -8.42 15.90 0.22
CA HIS A 51 -7.05 16.10 -0.24
C HIS A 51 -6.82 15.53 -1.63
N MET A 52 -7.30 14.32 -1.89
CA MET A 52 -7.19 13.68 -3.21
C MET A 52 -7.96 14.45 -4.29
N GLU A 53 -9.16 14.94 -4.00
CA GLU A 53 -9.94 15.83 -4.89
C GLU A 53 -9.19 17.14 -5.24
N LYS A 54 -8.25 17.57 -4.40
CA LYS A 54 -7.37 18.71 -4.65
C LYS A 54 -6.03 18.31 -5.28
N ASN A 55 -5.95 17.11 -5.87
CA ASN A 55 -4.73 16.57 -6.48
C ASN A 55 -3.53 16.53 -5.53
N ARG A 56 -3.76 16.24 -4.25
CA ARG A 56 -2.72 16.07 -3.25
C ARG A 56 -2.40 14.61 -3.06
N ILE A 57 -1.14 14.32 -2.83
CA ILE A 57 -0.71 12.99 -2.37
C ILE A 57 -1.04 12.88 -0.88
N VAL A 58 -1.72 11.83 -0.48
CA VAL A 58 -2.01 11.54 0.93
C VAL A 58 -1.18 10.35 1.37
N ILE A 59 -0.36 10.54 2.41
CA ILE A 59 0.42 9.49 3.04
C ILE A 59 -0.29 9.06 4.31
N PHE A 60 -0.69 7.79 4.38
CA PHE A 60 -1.31 7.20 5.56
C PHE A 60 -0.24 6.60 6.47
N ALA A 61 -0.10 7.14 7.67
CA ALA A 61 0.87 6.73 8.67
C ALA A 61 0.23 5.96 9.83
N ALA A 62 1.03 5.24 10.59
CA ALA A 62 0.63 4.45 11.75
C ALA A 62 -0.34 3.30 11.43
N GLY A 63 -0.32 2.80 10.20
CA GLY A 63 -1.08 1.62 9.81
C GLY A 63 -2.58 1.76 10.02
N THR A 64 -3.17 0.78 10.72
CA THR A 64 -4.58 0.83 11.16
C THR A 64 -4.78 1.60 12.47
N GLY A 65 -3.72 1.91 13.19
CA GLY A 65 -3.76 2.41 14.57
C GLY A 65 -3.96 1.32 15.62
N ASN A 66 -4.14 0.07 15.21
CA ASN A 66 -4.37 -1.06 16.09
C ASN A 66 -3.21 -2.07 16.02
N PRO A 67 -2.78 -2.63 17.16
CA PRO A 67 -1.84 -3.75 17.19
C PRO A 67 -2.36 -4.96 16.40
N TYR A 68 -1.45 -5.87 16.06
CA TYR A 68 -1.71 -7.14 15.34
C TYR A 68 -2.08 -7.02 13.86
N PHE A 69 -2.26 -5.82 13.33
CA PHE A 69 -2.48 -5.59 11.90
C PHE A 69 -1.21 -5.11 11.21
N THR A 70 -0.96 -5.63 10.01
CA THR A 70 0.18 -5.22 9.20
C THR A 70 -0.12 -3.97 8.38
N THR A 71 0.91 -3.44 7.73
CA THR A 71 0.77 -2.35 6.75
C THR A 71 -0.03 -2.80 5.52
N ASP A 72 -0.02 -4.09 5.17
CA ASP A 72 -0.85 -4.65 4.09
C ASP A 72 -2.34 -4.51 4.41
N THR A 73 -2.76 -4.91 5.62
CA THR A 73 -4.14 -4.71 6.07
C THR A 73 -4.50 -3.23 6.09
N ALA A 74 -3.59 -2.36 6.52
CA ALA A 74 -3.83 -0.92 6.50
C ALA A 74 -4.03 -0.39 5.07
N ALA A 75 -3.22 -0.83 4.11
CA ALA A 75 -3.36 -0.43 2.71
C ALA A 75 -4.70 -0.88 2.13
N ALA A 76 -5.11 -2.14 2.36
CA ALA A 76 -6.39 -2.66 1.92
C ALA A 76 -7.58 -1.91 2.55
N LEU A 77 -7.50 -1.60 3.86
CA LEU A 77 -8.51 -0.82 4.57
C LEU A 77 -8.65 0.59 3.98
N ARG A 78 -7.54 1.30 3.80
CA ARG A 78 -7.57 2.66 3.22
C ARG A 78 -8.06 2.64 1.78
N ALA A 79 -7.64 1.65 0.97
CA ALA A 79 -8.13 1.50 -0.39
C ALA A 79 -9.64 1.33 -0.44
N SER A 80 -10.20 0.48 0.43
CA SER A 80 -11.65 0.27 0.53
C SER A 80 -12.39 1.53 1.00
N GLU A 81 -11.85 2.23 2.01
CA GLU A 81 -12.45 3.47 2.53
C GLU A 81 -12.45 4.63 1.53
N MET A 82 -11.46 4.66 0.62
CA MET A 82 -11.29 5.71 -0.38
C MET A 82 -11.92 5.36 -1.72
N ASP A 83 -12.52 4.18 -1.86
CA ASP A 83 -13.01 3.64 -3.13
C ASP A 83 -11.91 3.67 -4.21
N CYS A 84 -10.75 3.08 -3.90
CA CYS A 84 -9.62 3.05 -4.81
C CYS A 84 -9.78 1.98 -5.89
N ASP A 85 -9.28 2.27 -7.08
CA ASP A 85 -9.34 1.37 -8.24
C ASP A 85 -8.34 0.21 -8.14
N ALA A 86 -7.23 0.40 -7.41
CA ALA A 86 -6.19 -0.61 -7.26
C ALA A 86 -5.30 -0.36 -6.03
N ILE A 87 -4.64 -1.44 -5.58
CA ILE A 87 -3.55 -1.39 -4.60
C ILE A 87 -2.27 -1.81 -5.32
N PHE A 88 -1.25 -0.95 -5.29
CA PHE A 88 0.08 -1.29 -5.78
C PHE A 88 0.98 -1.62 -4.60
N LYS A 89 1.50 -2.85 -4.56
CA LYS A 89 2.43 -3.29 -3.53
C LYS A 89 3.86 -3.31 -4.05
N GLY A 90 4.67 -2.34 -3.59
CA GLY A 90 6.11 -2.34 -3.82
C GLY A 90 6.84 -3.29 -2.86
N THR A 91 7.59 -4.24 -3.39
CA THR A 91 8.29 -5.27 -2.61
C THR A 91 9.68 -5.57 -3.19
N LYS A 92 10.42 -6.47 -2.56
CA LYS A 92 11.76 -6.91 -3.01
C LYS A 92 11.70 -7.84 -4.23
N VAL A 93 10.52 -8.41 -4.53
CA VAL A 93 10.27 -9.30 -5.66
C VAL A 93 9.31 -8.65 -6.65
N ASP A 94 9.34 -9.08 -7.90
CA ASP A 94 8.66 -8.46 -9.04
C ASP A 94 7.25 -9.03 -9.30
N GLY A 95 6.73 -9.84 -8.40
CA GLY A 95 5.41 -10.44 -8.57
C GLY A 95 5.07 -11.48 -7.51
N ILE A 96 4.02 -12.24 -7.79
CA ILE A 96 3.52 -13.33 -6.94
C ILE A 96 4.07 -14.65 -7.47
N TYR A 97 4.60 -15.47 -6.56
CA TYR A 97 5.21 -16.76 -6.88
C TYR A 97 4.57 -17.89 -6.09
N ASP A 98 4.69 -19.12 -6.60
CA ASP A 98 4.25 -20.33 -5.91
C ASP A 98 5.12 -20.68 -4.69
N LYS A 99 6.39 -20.19 -4.67
CA LYS A 99 7.38 -20.33 -3.60
C LYS A 99 8.19 -19.04 -3.51
N ASP A 100 8.99 -18.89 -2.44
CA ASP A 100 9.89 -17.76 -2.32
C ASP A 100 10.98 -17.82 -3.42
N PRO A 101 11.01 -16.87 -4.37
CA PRO A 101 11.99 -16.89 -5.47
C PRO A 101 13.41 -16.57 -5.01
N ILE A 102 13.60 -16.07 -3.79
CA ILE A 102 14.94 -15.83 -3.21
C ILE A 102 15.55 -17.15 -2.74
N GLU A 103 14.74 -18.02 -2.16
CA GLU A 103 15.16 -19.34 -1.65
C GLU A 103 15.08 -20.42 -2.73
N HIS A 104 14.13 -20.30 -3.67
CA HIS A 104 13.83 -21.30 -4.70
C HIS A 104 13.96 -20.72 -6.11
N LYS A 105 15.06 -21.03 -6.79
CA LYS A 105 15.30 -20.53 -8.16
C LYS A 105 14.30 -21.08 -9.19
N GLU A 106 13.65 -22.20 -8.89
CA GLU A 106 12.61 -22.83 -9.71
C GLU A 106 11.20 -22.30 -9.41
N ALA A 107 11.07 -21.25 -8.61
CA ALA A 107 9.77 -20.65 -8.28
C ALA A 107 9.10 -20.09 -9.55
N ASN A 108 7.84 -20.43 -9.73
CA ASN A 108 7.04 -19.99 -10.87
C ASN A 108 6.26 -18.72 -10.53
N LYS A 109 6.42 -17.71 -11.36
CA LYS A 109 5.68 -16.45 -11.25
C LYS A 109 4.29 -16.59 -11.84
N PHE A 110 3.29 -16.10 -11.14
CA PHE A 110 1.94 -15.97 -11.66
C PHE A 110 1.78 -14.63 -12.40
N GLU A 111 1.27 -14.68 -13.64
CA GLU A 111 0.87 -13.45 -14.35
C GLU A 111 -0.41 -12.88 -13.74
N LYS A 112 -1.36 -13.75 -13.43
CA LYS A 112 -2.61 -13.44 -12.72
C LYS A 112 -2.96 -14.60 -11.81
N ILE A 113 -3.53 -14.29 -10.65
CA ILE A 113 -4.00 -15.27 -9.70
C ILE A 113 -5.21 -14.71 -8.97
N THR A 114 -6.20 -15.56 -8.66
CA THR A 114 -7.39 -15.14 -7.92
C THR A 114 -7.10 -15.06 -6.42
N TYR A 115 -7.85 -14.23 -5.70
CA TYR A 115 -7.76 -14.15 -4.24
C TYR A 115 -8.03 -15.47 -3.55
N SER A 116 -9.00 -16.24 -4.07
CA SER A 116 -9.32 -17.57 -3.55
C SER A 116 -8.15 -18.55 -3.69
N GLU A 117 -7.42 -18.49 -4.79
CA GLU A 117 -6.21 -19.29 -4.97
C GLU A 117 -5.06 -18.84 -4.06
N VAL A 118 -4.87 -17.51 -3.89
CA VAL A 118 -3.87 -16.98 -2.94
C VAL A 118 -4.12 -17.51 -1.54
N LEU A 119 -5.38 -17.46 -1.09
CA LEU A 119 -5.77 -17.95 0.24
C LEU A 119 -5.65 -19.46 0.36
N SER A 120 -6.17 -20.23 -0.63
CA SER A 120 -6.15 -21.69 -0.59
C SER A 120 -4.75 -22.29 -0.66
N LYS A 121 -3.85 -21.65 -1.42
CA LYS A 121 -2.43 -22.04 -1.55
C LYS A 121 -1.55 -21.44 -0.45
N ASN A 122 -2.13 -20.64 0.45
CA ASN A 122 -1.42 -19.94 1.53
C ASN A 122 -0.17 -19.19 1.03
N LEU A 123 -0.31 -18.48 -0.10
CA LEU A 123 0.80 -17.72 -0.68
C LEU A 123 1.10 -16.48 0.17
N ARG A 124 2.36 -16.31 0.54
CA ARG A 124 2.82 -15.21 1.40
C ARG A 124 3.06 -13.90 0.62
N VAL A 125 2.04 -13.43 -0.08
CA VAL A 125 2.11 -12.16 -0.82
C VAL A 125 1.71 -10.98 0.05
N LEU A 126 0.59 -11.15 0.74
CA LEU A 126 0.04 -10.23 1.73
C LEU A 126 -0.48 -11.07 2.91
N ASP A 127 -0.78 -10.40 4.02
CA ASP A 127 -1.52 -11.10 5.07
C ASP A 127 -2.96 -11.45 4.61
N SER A 128 -3.51 -12.50 5.21
CA SER A 128 -4.83 -13.01 4.82
C SER A 128 -5.97 -12.00 5.04
N SER A 129 -5.81 -11.11 6.01
CA SER A 129 -6.78 -10.04 6.28
C SER A 129 -6.81 -9.03 5.14
N ALA A 130 -5.64 -8.61 4.65
CA ALA A 130 -5.52 -7.71 3.50
C ALA A 130 -6.11 -8.34 2.22
N VAL A 131 -5.79 -9.62 1.96
CA VAL A 131 -6.31 -10.37 0.80
C VAL A 131 -7.83 -10.47 0.85
N SER A 132 -8.39 -10.82 2.03
CA SER A 132 -9.83 -10.94 2.21
C SER A 132 -10.54 -9.61 2.02
N LEU A 133 -10.00 -8.53 2.60
CA LEU A 133 -10.59 -7.20 2.49
C LEU A 133 -10.57 -6.69 1.05
N ALA A 134 -9.47 -6.87 0.33
CA ALA A 134 -9.36 -6.49 -1.08
C ALA A 134 -10.32 -7.30 -1.96
N ARG A 135 -10.44 -8.62 -1.72
CA ARG A 135 -11.38 -9.49 -2.42
C ARG A 135 -12.82 -9.03 -2.23
N ASP A 136 -13.23 -8.80 -0.99
CA ASP A 136 -14.63 -8.49 -0.64
C ASP A 136 -15.04 -7.11 -1.19
N ASN A 137 -14.07 -6.24 -1.46
CA ASN A 137 -14.29 -4.92 -2.10
C ASN A 137 -13.92 -4.90 -3.60
N ASN A 138 -13.55 -6.04 -4.19
CA ASN A 138 -13.16 -6.16 -5.60
C ASN A 138 -12.00 -5.23 -6.03
N ILE A 139 -11.08 -4.93 -5.15
CA ILE A 139 -9.93 -4.04 -5.42
C ILE A 139 -8.74 -4.89 -5.88
N PRO A 140 -8.26 -4.77 -7.11
CA PRO A 140 -7.11 -5.53 -7.60
C PRO A 140 -5.83 -5.14 -6.87
N ILE A 141 -4.96 -6.13 -6.61
CA ILE A 141 -3.64 -5.93 -6.03
C ILE A 141 -2.59 -6.23 -7.08
N ILE A 142 -1.69 -5.28 -7.30
CA ILE A 142 -0.62 -5.36 -8.29
C ILE A 142 0.71 -5.30 -7.54
N VAL A 143 1.52 -6.35 -7.68
CA VAL A 143 2.83 -6.47 -7.02
C VAL A 143 3.94 -6.07 -7.99
N PHE A 144 4.88 -5.25 -7.54
CA PHE A 144 6.02 -4.82 -8.34
C PHE A 144 7.31 -4.74 -7.51
N SER A 145 8.47 -4.83 -8.18
CA SER A 145 9.76 -4.69 -7.53
C SER A 145 10.15 -3.23 -7.36
N ILE A 146 10.47 -2.83 -6.12
CA ILE A 146 11.06 -1.51 -5.83
C ILE A 146 12.55 -1.42 -6.19
N LYS A 147 13.20 -2.57 -6.48
CA LYS A 147 14.61 -2.64 -6.85
C LYS A 147 14.83 -2.46 -8.36
N GLU A 148 13.79 -2.65 -9.16
CA GLU A 148 13.88 -2.49 -10.61
C GLU A 148 13.78 -1.02 -11.00
N ASN A 149 14.67 -0.61 -11.91
CA ASN A 149 14.58 0.72 -12.51
C ASN A 149 13.25 0.85 -13.27
N ASN A 150 12.47 1.85 -12.89
CA ASN A 150 11.14 2.11 -13.45
C ASN A 150 10.10 0.99 -13.19
N GLY A 151 10.32 0.08 -12.24
CA GLY A 151 9.40 -1.02 -11.95
C GLY A 151 7.94 -0.56 -11.79
N PHE A 152 7.72 0.49 -11.00
CA PHE A 152 6.39 1.10 -10.84
C PHE A 152 5.85 1.73 -12.14
N LEU A 153 6.69 2.49 -12.86
CA LEU A 153 6.27 3.15 -14.11
C LEU A 153 5.87 2.15 -15.19
N ASN A 154 6.57 1.03 -15.29
CA ASN A 154 6.29 0.00 -16.27
C ASN A 154 4.92 -0.67 -16.04
N ILE A 155 4.49 -0.76 -14.79
CA ILE A 155 3.21 -1.35 -14.42
C ILE A 155 2.07 -0.34 -14.54
N ILE A 156 2.29 0.91 -14.13
CA ILE A 156 1.22 1.90 -14.10
C ILE A 156 0.89 2.48 -15.48
N LYS A 157 1.89 2.61 -16.37
CA LYS A 157 1.68 3.20 -17.70
C LYS A 157 0.53 2.57 -18.50
N PRO A 158 0.42 1.23 -18.62
CA PRO A 158 -0.67 0.61 -19.36
C PRO A 158 -2.04 0.76 -18.67
N LEU A 159 -2.05 1.12 -17.38
CA LEU A 159 -3.25 1.23 -16.56
C LEU A 159 -3.72 2.68 -16.38
N PHE A 160 -2.94 3.66 -16.84
CA PHE A 160 -3.17 5.09 -16.61
C PHE A 160 -4.56 5.60 -17.05
N SER A 161 -5.15 4.98 -18.06
CA SER A 161 -6.50 5.33 -18.54
C SER A 161 -7.63 4.70 -17.73
N LEU A 162 -7.32 3.79 -16.80
CA LEU A 162 -8.29 2.99 -16.04
C LEU A 162 -8.28 3.32 -14.54
N ILE A 163 -7.29 4.06 -14.07
CA ILE A 163 -7.07 4.29 -12.64
C ILE A 163 -7.16 5.77 -12.33
N GLU A 164 -8.18 6.15 -11.56
CA GLU A 164 -8.33 7.51 -11.03
C GLU A 164 -7.74 7.63 -9.61
N LYS A 165 -7.92 6.59 -8.80
CA LYS A 165 -7.47 6.55 -7.41
C LYS A 165 -6.65 5.30 -7.13
N THR A 166 -5.51 5.47 -6.51
CA THR A 166 -4.59 4.37 -6.20
C THR A 166 -3.98 4.52 -4.82
N ILE A 167 -3.82 3.40 -4.12
CA ILE A 167 -2.98 3.31 -2.93
C ILE A 167 -1.72 2.53 -3.26
N ILE A 168 -0.57 3.12 -2.93
CA ILE A 168 0.73 2.49 -3.08
C ILE A 168 1.23 2.11 -1.68
N GLY A 169 1.41 0.83 -1.45
CA GLY A 169 2.08 0.29 -0.27
C GLY A 169 3.53 -0.06 -0.59
N ILE A 170 4.47 0.48 0.18
CA ILE A 170 5.89 0.14 0.10
C ILE A 170 6.27 -0.50 1.44
N LEU A 171 6.78 -1.71 1.41
CA LEU A 171 7.21 -2.50 2.56
C LEU A 171 8.73 -2.67 2.59
#